data_2bebad03c4d50c33d73f2fea17dfb1b1
#
_entry.id   2bebad03c4d50c33d73f2fea17dfb1b1
#
_cell.length_a   1.000
_cell.length_b   1.000
_cell.length_c   1.000
_cell.angle_alpha   90.00
_cell.angle_beta   90.00
_cell.angle_gamma   90.00
#
_symmetry.space_group_name_H-M   'P 1'
#
loop_
_entity.id
_entity.type
_entity.pdbx_description
1 polymer ?
#
loop_
_entity_poly.entity_id
_entity_poly.type
_entity_poly.pdbx_seq_one_letter_code
_entity_poly.pdbx_strand_id
1 'polypeptide(L)'
;GSSLGGLSAGLQLGMAGKKVLILEQHNLPGGLATSFVRGPYEFEATLHELQSVGTEQHPRKVRKFMDEAGVEVEWLQVPEAYRVILPNEDIDVVMPYGIENMIGVVEKEVPGTREKMTELMRVCKEVTDSVNYFGEIGGADKLSKREILKNHEAFVKTTGYSAQEVIETFELPERAIHIISPYW
;
A
#
# COMPACT_ATOMS: atom_id res chain seq x y z
N GLY A 1 21.05 8.64 -13.16
CA GLY A 1 19.91 7.87 -13.61
C GLY A 1 18.60 8.54 -13.30
N SER A 2 17.62 8.44 -14.19
CA SER A 2 16.27 8.99 -14.07
C SER A 2 15.25 7.95 -13.58
N SER A 3 15.67 7.07 -12.67
CA SER A 3 14.73 6.24 -11.90
C SER A 3 13.88 7.09 -10.94
N LEU A 4 12.88 6.51 -10.29
CA LEU A 4 12.02 7.22 -9.33
C LEU A 4 12.84 7.98 -8.28
N GLY A 5 13.92 7.37 -7.74
CA GLY A 5 14.81 8.04 -6.78
C GLY A 5 15.57 9.22 -7.39
N GLY A 6 16.11 9.07 -8.60
CA GLY A 6 16.82 10.15 -9.28
C GLY A 6 15.90 11.31 -9.67
N LEU A 7 14.70 11.00 -10.15
CA LEU A 7 13.69 12.01 -10.49
C LEU A 7 13.20 12.75 -9.22
N SER A 8 12.90 12.03 -8.15
CA SER A 8 12.46 12.63 -6.88
C SER A 8 13.53 13.53 -6.25
N ALA A 9 14.79 13.06 -6.25
CA ALA A 9 15.92 13.89 -5.78
C ALA A 9 16.11 15.13 -6.63
N GLY A 10 16.05 14.98 -7.96
CA GLY A 10 16.16 16.09 -8.90
C GLY A 10 15.05 17.11 -8.71
N LEU A 11 13.81 16.66 -8.53
CA LEU A 11 12.66 17.52 -8.29
C LEU A 11 12.81 18.29 -6.96
N GLN A 12 13.17 17.63 -5.87
CA GLN A 12 13.40 18.26 -4.56
C GLN A 12 14.51 19.33 -4.62
N LEU A 13 15.62 19.01 -5.30
CA LEU A 13 16.69 19.99 -5.48
C LEU A 13 16.26 21.18 -6.34
N GLY A 14 15.48 20.93 -7.41
CA GLY A 14 14.91 21.98 -8.25
C GLY A 14 13.97 22.90 -7.48
N MET A 15 13.07 22.35 -6.67
CA MET A 15 12.18 23.11 -5.78
C MET A 15 12.97 23.95 -4.76
N ALA A 16 14.14 23.46 -4.33
CA ALA A 16 15.08 24.22 -3.49
C ALA A 16 15.93 25.25 -4.27
N GLY A 17 15.59 25.53 -5.53
CA GLY A 17 16.29 26.53 -6.37
C GLY A 17 17.65 26.08 -6.89
N LYS A 18 17.99 24.79 -6.84
CA LYS A 18 19.25 24.27 -7.37
C LYS A 18 19.16 23.99 -8.86
N LYS A 19 20.25 24.22 -9.59
CA LYS A 19 20.36 23.75 -10.98
C LYS A 19 20.67 22.26 -10.97
N VAL A 20 19.83 21.47 -11.61
CA VAL A 20 19.92 20.01 -11.61
C VAL A 20 20.12 19.50 -13.04
N LEU A 21 21.03 18.57 -13.22
CA LEU A 21 21.22 17.81 -14.46
C LEU A 21 21.07 16.31 -14.12
N ILE A 22 20.14 15.65 -14.79
CA ILE A 22 19.96 14.21 -14.67
C ILE A 22 20.48 13.55 -15.94
N LEU A 23 21.46 12.65 -15.78
CA LEU A 23 22.01 11.85 -16.88
C LEU A 23 21.36 10.47 -16.86
N GLU A 24 20.82 10.06 -17.99
CA GLU A 24 20.18 8.75 -18.19
C GLU A 24 20.78 8.02 -19.38
N GLN A 25 21.06 6.74 -19.23
CA GLN A 25 21.58 5.89 -20.32
C GLN A 25 20.48 5.22 -21.14
N HIS A 26 19.28 5.08 -20.56
CA HIS A 26 18.11 4.53 -21.27
C HIS A 26 17.47 5.61 -22.13
N ASN A 27 16.72 5.21 -23.15
CA ASN A 27 16.05 6.14 -24.06
C ASN A 27 14.78 6.80 -23.46
N LEU A 28 14.31 6.29 -22.30
CA LEU A 28 13.16 6.82 -21.57
C LEU A 28 13.49 7.01 -20.09
N PRO A 29 12.93 8.05 -19.44
CA PRO A 29 13.02 8.19 -17.99
C PRO A 29 12.14 7.18 -17.26
N GLY A 30 12.34 7.02 -15.94
CA GLY A 30 11.50 6.17 -15.07
C GLY A 30 12.25 4.97 -14.48
N GLY A 31 13.30 4.49 -15.11
CA GLY A 31 14.03 3.29 -14.68
C GLY A 31 13.14 2.04 -14.78
N LEU A 32 12.96 1.30 -13.69
CA LEU A 32 12.06 0.12 -13.67
C LEU A 32 10.57 0.48 -13.73
N ALA A 33 10.21 1.73 -13.47
CA ALA A 33 8.84 2.23 -13.58
C ALA A 33 8.53 2.85 -14.96
N THR A 34 9.35 2.54 -15.97
CA THR A 34 9.12 3.01 -17.36
C THR A 34 8.02 2.19 -18.02
N SER A 35 6.99 2.87 -18.54
CA SER A 35 6.04 2.24 -19.43
C SER A 35 6.64 2.12 -20.86
N PHE A 36 6.10 1.22 -21.66
CA PHE A 36 6.51 1.04 -23.05
C PHE A 36 5.33 0.70 -23.96
N VAL A 37 5.47 1.04 -25.24
CA VAL A 37 4.43 0.82 -26.25
C VAL A 37 4.83 -0.28 -27.24
N ARG A 38 3.89 -1.14 -27.61
CA ARG A 38 4.01 -2.13 -28.69
C ARG A 38 2.77 -2.10 -29.56
N GLY A 39 2.90 -1.53 -30.75
CA GLY A 39 1.75 -1.29 -31.63
C GLY A 39 0.73 -0.37 -30.97
N PRO A 40 -0.55 -0.75 -30.88
CA PRO A 40 -1.59 0.04 -30.22
C PRO A 40 -1.66 -0.13 -28.70
N TYR A 41 -0.78 -0.94 -28.10
CA TYR A 41 -0.83 -1.30 -26.68
C TYR A 41 0.27 -0.58 -25.89
N GLU A 42 -0.10 -0.02 -24.75
CA GLU A 42 0.81 0.49 -23.73
C GLU A 42 0.88 -0.49 -22.56
N PHE A 43 2.09 -0.70 -22.07
CA PHE A 43 2.38 -1.64 -20.97
C PHE A 43 3.05 -0.90 -19.83
N GLU A 44 2.53 -1.08 -18.63
CA GLU A 44 3.18 -0.71 -17.38
C GLU A 44 4.11 -1.84 -16.93
N ALA A 45 5.38 -1.50 -16.66
CA ALA A 45 6.37 -2.54 -16.36
C ALA A 45 6.30 -3.07 -14.93
N THR A 46 5.90 -2.23 -13.95
CA THR A 46 5.97 -2.60 -12.53
C THR A 46 4.82 -2.09 -11.67
N LEU A 47 4.54 -0.79 -11.67
CA LEU A 47 3.60 -0.17 -10.75
C LEU A 47 2.21 -0.07 -11.38
N HIS A 48 1.39 -1.06 -11.18
CA HIS A 48 0.02 -1.06 -11.68
C HIS A 48 -0.91 -0.18 -10.84
N GLU A 49 -0.57 0.00 -9.55
CA GLU A 49 -1.30 0.83 -8.61
C GLU A 49 -0.35 1.64 -7.73
N LEU A 50 -0.70 2.89 -7.47
CA LEU A 50 0.10 3.78 -6.65
C LEU A 50 -0.52 3.97 -5.27
N GLN A 51 0.21 3.56 -4.25
CA GLN A 51 -0.18 3.74 -2.85
C GLN A 51 0.14 5.15 -2.34
N SER A 52 -0.43 5.51 -1.19
CA SER A 52 -0.17 6.79 -0.50
C SER A 52 -0.57 8.04 -1.29
N VAL A 53 -1.54 7.93 -2.18
CA VAL A 53 -2.16 9.05 -2.88
C VAL A 53 -3.20 9.74 -1.99
N GLY A 54 -4.09 8.99 -1.37
CA GLY A 54 -5.20 9.53 -0.58
C GLY A 54 -6.31 10.12 -1.46
N THR A 55 -7.22 10.85 -0.84
CA THR A 55 -8.27 11.59 -1.54
C THR A 55 -7.93 13.08 -1.63
N GLU A 56 -8.72 13.83 -2.38
CA GLU A 56 -8.58 15.29 -2.45
C GLU A 56 -8.78 15.95 -1.08
N GLN A 57 -9.76 15.46 -0.29
CA GLN A 57 -10.04 15.95 1.06
C GLN A 57 -9.00 15.49 2.10
N HIS A 58 -8.38 14.34 1.85
CA HIS A 58 -7.38 13.73 2.72
C HIS A 58 -6.15 13.29 1.91
N PRO A 59 -5.36 14.25 1.35
CA PRO A 59 -4.20 13.95 0.54
C PRO A 59 -3.10 13.28 1.38
N ARG A 60 -2.50 12.21 0.84
CA ARG A 60 -1.35 11.55 1.44
C ARG A 60 -0.04 11.99 0.77
N LYS A 61 1.07 11.40 1.18
CA LYS A 61 2.44 11.85 0.86
C LYS A 61 2.70 12.04 -0.64
N VAL A 62 2.24 11.10 -1.48
CA VAL A 62 2.48 11.17 -2.94
C VAL A 62 1.72 12.35 -3.55
N ARG A 63 0.42 12.50 -3.25
CA ARG A 63 -0.37 13.61 -3.76
C ARG A 63 0.20 14.94 -3.28
N LYS A 64 0.46 15.09 -1.97
CA LYS A 64 1.07 16.31 -1.40
C LYS A 64 2.38 16.68 -2.09
N PHE A 65 3.24 15.70 -2.35
CA PHE A 65 4.50 15.92 -3.03
C PHE A 65 4.32 16.45 -4.47
N MET A 66 3.36 15.91 -5.22
CA MET A 66 3.05 16.37 -6.58
C MET A 66 2.41 17.76 -6.56
N ASP A 67 1.48 18.00 -5.63
CA ASP A 67 0.82 19.32 -5.45
C ASP A 67 1.85 20.41 -5.08
N GLU A 68 2.77 20.13 -4.15
CA GLU A 68 3.86 21.02 -3.75
C GLU A 68 4.82 21.32 -4.92
N ALA A 69 5.03 20.33 -5.79
CA ALA A 69 5.86 20.49 -6.98
C ALA A 69 5.14 21.20 -8.14
N GLY A 70 3.85 21.51 -8.00
CA GLY A 70 3.03 22.12 -9.04
C GLY A 70 2.76 21.19 -10.23
N VAL A 71 2.80 19.87 -10.02
CA VAL A 71 2.54 18.87 -11.07
C VAL A 71 1.06 18.53 -11.07
N GLU A 72 0.38 18.80 -12.17
CA GLU A 72 -1.02 18.40 -12.37
C GLU A 72 -1.09 16.92 -12.72
N VAL A 73 -1.81 16.15 -11.90
CA VAL A 73 -2.01 14.71 -12.07
C VAL A 73 -3.48 14.38 -11.93
N GLU A 74 -4.03 13.66 -12.92
CA GLU A 74 -5.34 13.06 -12.80
C GLU A 74 -5.24 11.77 -11.95
N TRP A 75 -5.87 11.79 -10.78
CA TRP A 75 -5.86 10.67 -9.86
C TRP A 75 -7.12 9.83 -10.00
N LEU A 76 -6.96 8.61 -10.51
CA LEU A 76 -8.05 7.66 -10.65
C LEU A 76 -8.02 6.65 -9.49
N GLN A 77 -9.16 6.49 -8.81
CA GLN A 77 -9.30 5.48 -7.78
C GLN A 77 -9.63 4.14 -8.42
N VAL A 78 -8.84 3.11 -8.10
CA VAL A 78 -9.12 1.74 -8.52
C VAL A 78 -10.23 1.18 -7.62
N PRO A 79 -11.37 0.73 -8.18
CA PRO A 79 -12.50 0.22 -7.39
C PRO A 79 -12.27 -1.19 -6.84
N GLU A 80 -11.43 -1.97 -7.51
CA GLU A 80 -11.09 -3.36 -7.18
C GLU A 80 -9.65 -3.42 -6.69
N ALA A 81 -9.44 -3.94 -5.48
CA ALA A 81 -8.08 -4.07 -4.94
C ALA A 81 -7.31 -5.20 -5.66
N TYR A 82 -7.96 -6.34 -5.89
CA TYR A 82 -7.40 -7.46 -6.65
C TYR A 82 -8.48 -8.50 -6.99
N ARG A 83 -8.14 -9.43 -7.88
CA ARG A 83 -8.89 -10.66 -8.11
C ARG A 83 -8.00 -11.86 -7.81
N VAL A 84 -8.45 -12.76 -6.94
CA VAL A 84 -7.78 -14.01 -6.65
C VAL A 84 -8.45 -15.15 -7.41
N ILE A 85 -7.66 -15.95 -8.14
CA ILE A 85 -8.14 -17.09 -8.91
C ILE A 85 -7.30 -18.30 -8.52
N LEU A 86 -7.92 -19.26 -7.83
CA LEU A 86 -7.33 -20.56 -7.47
C LEU A 86 -8.25 -21.68 -7.99
N PRO A 87 -8.04 -22.12 -9.24
CA PRO A 87 -8.97 -23.07 -9.88
C PRO A 87 -9.11 -24.41 -9.14
N ASN A 88 -8.04 -24.87 -8.50
CA ASN A 88 -8.04 -26.12 -7.74
C ASN A 88 -8.89 -26.08 -6.46
N GLU A 89 -9.23 -24.87 -6.00
CA GLU A 89 -10.01 -24.63 -4.78
C GLU A 89 -11.39 -24.02 -5.07
N ASP A 90 -11.72 -23.90 -6.35
CA ASP A 90 -12.94 -23.22 -6.80
C ASP A 90 -13.06 -21.79 -6.20
N ILE A 91 -11.94 -21.06 -6.25
CA ILE A 91 -11.86 -19.65 -5.84
C ILE A 91 -11.71 -18.80 -7.10
N ASP A 92 -12.65 -17.88 -7.30
CA ASP A 92 -12.59 -16.79 -8.26
C ASP A 92 -13.32 -15.59 -7.65
N VAL A 93 -12.55 -14.75 -6.92
CA VAL A 93 -13.09 -13.70 -6.08
C VAL A 93 -12.45 -12.36 -6.43
N VAL A 94 -13.27 -11.38 -6.73
CA VAL A 94 -12.87 -9.97 -6.86
C VAL A 94 -12.95 -9.31 -5.49
N MET A 95 -11.84 -8.80 -5.02
CA MET A 95 -11.74 -8.10 -3.75
C MET A 95 -11.90 -6.60 -4.01
N PRO A 96 -12.96 -5.96 -3.46
CA PRO A 96 -13.18 -4.53 -3.63
C PRO A 96 -12.24 -3.71 -2.78
N TYR A 97 -12.11 -2.43 -3.11
CA TYR A 97 -11.43 -1.47 -2.25
C TYR A 97 -12.27 -1.16 -1.00
N GLY A 98 -11.58 -1.03 0.14
CA GLY A 98 -12.16 -0.65 1.43
C GLY A 98 -12.42 -1.81 2.38
N ILE A 99 -12.05 -1.61 3.64
CA ILE A 99 -12.04 -2.67 4.69
C ILE A 99 -13.42 -3.33 4.85
N GLU A 100 -14.48 -2.54 4.99
CA GLU A 100 -15.83 -3.09 5.17
C GLU A 100 -16.31 -3.90 3.96
N ASN A 101 -15.98 -3.44 2.76
CA ASN A 101 -16.30 -4.15 1.53
C ASN A 101 -15.54 -5.48 1.45
N MET A 102 -14.24 -5.48 1.80
CA MET A 102 -13.41 -6.68 1.86
C MET A 102 -13.97 -7.70 2.87
N ILE A 103 -14.31 -7.25 4.08
CA ILE A 103 -14.94 -8.10 5.11
C ILE A 103 -16.26 -8.68 4.57
N GLY A 104 -17.06 -7.86 3.89
CA GLY A 104 -18.33 -8.30 3.29
C GLY A 104 -18.16 -9.38 2.24
N VAL A 105 -17.13 -9.28 1.40
CA VAL A 105 -16.83 -10.30 0.38
C VAL A 105 -16.35 -11.59 1.03
N VAL A 106 -15.43 -11.52 1.99
CA VAL A 106 -14.94 -12.73 2.69
C VAL A 106 -16.08 -13.42 3.44
N GLU A 107 -16.95 -12.69 4.12
CA GLU A 107 -18.12 -13.25 4.79
C GLU A 107 -19.09 -13.92 3.83
N LYS A 108 -19.29 -13.36 2.62
CA LYS A 108 -20.13 -13.95 1.58
C LYS A 108 -19.57 -15.27 1.08
N GLU A 109 -18.26 -15.32 0.85
CA GLU A 109 -17.56 -16.51 0.34
C GLU A 109 -17.33 -17.58 1.42
N VAL A 110 -17.18 -17.16 2.67
CA VAL A 110 -16.93 -18.01 3.83
C VAL A 110 -17.77 -17.51 5.02
N PRO A 111 -19.03 -17.92 5.12
CA PRO A 111 -19.94 -17.46 6.17
C PRO A 111 -19.42 -17.73 7.59
N GLY A 112 -19.64 -16.76 8.49
CA GLY A 112 -19.20 -16.83 9.89
C GLY A 112 -17.79 -16.28 10.13
N THR A 113 -17.18 -15.62 9.14
CA THR A 113 -15.83 -15.02 9.27
C THR A 113 -15.84 -13.55 9.66
N ARG A 114 -16.99 -12.87 9.60
CA ARG A 114 -17.11 -11.41 9.76
C ARG A 114 -16.43 -10.88 11.02
N GLU A 115 -16.69 -11.49 12.17
CA GLU A 115 -16.14 -11.01 13.45
C GLU A 115 -14.60 -11.12 13.47
N LYS A 116 -14.08 -12.28 13.07
CA LYS A 116 -12.63 -12.55 12.98
C LYS A 116 -11.94 -11.63 11.96
N MET A 117 -12.56 -11.44 10.80
CA MET A 117 -12.06 -10.52 9.77
C MET A 117 -12.06 -9.07 10.23
N THR A 118 -13.10 -8.64 10.95
CA THR A 118 -13.17 -7.29 11.51
C THR A 118 -12.01 -7.05 12.48
N GLU A 119 -11.74 -8.01 13.35
CA GLU A 119 -10.65 -7.89 14.33
C GLU A 119 -9.26 -7.94 13.64
N LEU A 120 -9.06 -8.83 12.68
CA LEU A 120 -7.83 -8.86 11.87
C LEU A 120 -7.59 -7.50 11.18
N MET A 121 -8.60 -6.96 10.51
CA MET A 121 -8.47 -5.67 9.81
C MET A 121 -8.25 -4.50 10.78
N ARG A 122 -8.81 -4.56 11.99
CA ARG A 122 -8.54 -3.60 13.06
C ARG A 122 -7.05 -3.62 13.43
N VAL A 123 -6.50 -4.82 13.64
CA VAL A 123 -5.07 -4.99 13.97
C VAL A 123 -4.18 -4.49 12.83
N CYS A 124 -4.47 -4.86 11.59
CA CYS A 124 -3.73 -4.40 10.40
C CYS A 124 -3.75 -2.87 10.29
N LYS A 125 -4.92 -2.26 10.51
CA LYS A 125 -5.06 -0.80 10.47
C LYS A 125 -4.24 -0.13 11.58
N GLU A 126 -4.31 -0.62 12.81
CA GLU A 126 -3.58 -0.07 13.95
C GLU A 126 -2.05 -0.17 13.75
N VAL A 127 -1.57 -1.30 13.21
CA VAL A 127 -0.15 -1.46 12.84
C VAL A 127 0.25 -0.44 11.76
N THR A 128 -0.56 -0.33 10.71
CA THR A 128 -0.30 0.62 9.61
C THR A 128 -0.29 2.07 10.09
N ASP A 129 -1.26 2.45 10.93
CA ASP A 129 -1.34 3.79 11.51
C ASP A 129 -0.11 4.08 12.39
N SER A 130 0.34 3.09 13.17
CA SER A 130 1.55 3.20 14.00
C SER A 130 2.80 3.42 13.15
N VAL A 131 3.00 2.63 12.09
CA VAL A 131 4.14 2.75 11.18
C VAL A 131 4.14 4.11 10.48
N ASN A 132 2.98 4.58 10.03
CA ASN A 132 2.84 5.90 9.41
C ASN A 132 3.19 7.01 10.39
N TYR A 133 2.67 6.94 11.62
CA TYR A 133 2.98 7.91 12.68
C TYR A 133 4.47 7.94 13.01
N PHE A 134 5.11 6.79 13.16
CA PHE A 134 6.57 6.74 13.37
C PHE A 134 7.34 7.36 12.22
N GLY A 135 6.89 7.14 10.98
CA GLY A 135 7.49 7.79 9.81
C GLY A 135 7.35 9.32 9.83
N GLU A 136 6.24 9.84 10.33
CA GLU A 136 5.99 11.30 10.42
C GLU A 136 6.85 11.97 11.49
N ILE A 137 7.05 11.34 12.62
CA ILE A 137 7.86 11.88 13.71
C ILE A 137 9.36 11.61 13.57
N GLY A 138 9.78 10.88 12.51
CA GLY A 138 11.17 10.57 12.22
C GLY A 138 11.73 9.38 12.96
N GLY A 139 10.88 8.48 13.45
CA GLY A 139 11.24 7.19 14.04
C GLY A 139 10.58 6.89 15.38
N ALA A 140 10.37 5.61 15.67
CA ALA A 140 9.80 5.15 16.95
C ALA A 140 10.72 5.47 18.15
N ASP A 141 12.02 5.69 17.93
CA ASP A 141 13.00 6.10 18.92
C ASP A 141 12.73 7.51 19.51
N LYS A 142 11.86 8.29 18.88
CA LYS A 142 11.41 9.58 19.38
C LYS A 142 10.40 9.48 20.51
N LEU A 143 9.84 8.30 20.72
CA LEU A 143 8.85 8.02 21.77
C LEU A 143 9.47 7.26 22.94
N SER A 144 8.93 7.47 24.13
CA SER A 144 9.25 6.62 25.28
C SER A 144 8.64 5.22 25.10
N LYS A 145 9.25 4.20 25.70
CA LYS A 145 8.70 2.84 25.74
C LYS A 145 7.28 2.80 26.28
N ARG A 146 6.95 3.65 27.25
CA ARG A 146 5.61 3.73 27.85
C ARG A 146 4.57 4.25 26.85
N GLU A 147 4.92 5.24 26.04
CA GLU A 147 4.05 5.79 24.99
C GLU A 147 3.79 4.73 23.92
N ILE A 148 4.85 4.05 23.46
CA ILE A 148 4.72 2.98 22.45
C ILE A 148 3.81 1.86 22.97
N LEU A 149 4.05 1.36 24.18
CA LEU A 149 3.24 0.30 24.79
C LEU A 149 1.77 0.70 25.01
N LYS A 150 1.51 1.98 25.29
CA LYS A 150 0.15 2.47 25.55
C LYS A 150 -0.65 2.75 24.29
N ASN A 151 0.00 3.34 23.28
CA ASN A 151 -0.70 3.93 22.13
C ASN A 151 -0.54 3.11 20.84
N HIS A 152 0.35 2.10 20.84
CA HIS A 152 0.70 1.28 19.67
C HIS A 152 0.71 -0.20 20.02
N GLU A 153 -0.32 -0.66 20.73
CA GLU A 153 -0.38 -2.01 21.32
C GLU A 153 -0.31 -3.10 20.24
N ALA A 154 -1.09 -2.99 19.16
CA ALA A 154 -1.09 -3.97 18.08
C ALA A 154 0.27 -4.05 17.42
N PHE A 155 0.92 -2.90 17.14
CA PHE A 155 2.28 -2.87 16.61
C PHE A 155 3.26 -3.63 17.51
N VAL A 156 3.24 -3.37 18.83
CA VAL A 156 4.13 -4.05 19.78
C VAL A 156 3.89 -5.56 19.83
N LYS A 157 2.63 -5.97 19.83
CA LYS A 157 2.25 -7.39 19.89
C LYS A 157 2.61 -8.16 18.64
N THR A 158 2.60 -7.51 17.47
CA THR A 158 2.81 -8.19 16.19
C THR A 158 4.23 -8.06 15.63
N THR A 159 5.02 -7.07 16.08
CA THR A 159 6.34 -6.75 15.47
C THR A 159 7.37 -7.88 15.57
N GLY A 160 7.18 -8.86 16.44
CA GLY A 160 8.06 -10.04 16.60
C GLY A 160 7.62 -11.27 15.79
N TYR A 161 6.53 -11.18 15.04
CA TYR A 161 5.90 -12.30 14.35
C TYR A 161 5.78 -12.03 12.84
N SER A 162 5.76 -13.09 12.05
CA SER A 162 5.41 -12.99 10.63
C SER A 162 3.91 -12.71 10.45
N ALA A 163 3.53 -12.21 9.28
CA ALA A 163 2.11 -12.00 8.96
C ALA A 163 1.29 -13.30 9.08
N GLN A 164 1.88 -14.43 8.65
CA GLN A 164 1.24 -15.74 8.77
C GLN A 164 0.96 -16.10 10.23
N GLU A 165 1.95 -16.00 11.11
CA GLU A 165 1.78 -16.29 12.54
C GLU A 165 0.70 -15.41 13.19
N VAL A 166 0.62 -14.13 12.78
CA VAL A 166 -0.45 -13.24 13.25
C VAL A 166 -1.81 -13.70 12.73
N ILE A 167 -1.94 -14.00 11.44
CA ILE A 167 -3.23 -14.45 10.83
C ILE A 167 -3.72 -15.75 11.47
N GLU A 168 -2.82 -16.69 11.74
CA GLU A 168 -3.15 -17.98 12.38
C GLU A 168 -3.82 -17.79 13.76
N THR A 169 -3.50 -16.71 14.50
CA THR A 169 -4.13 -16.41 15.79
C THR A 169 -5.62 -16.09 15.69
N PHE A 170 -6.11 -15.72 14.52
CA PHE A 170 -7.53 -15.42 14.29
C PHE A 170 -8.34 -16.66 13.93
N GLU A 171 -7.69 -17.81 13.74
CA GLU A 171 -8.35 -19.08 13.43
C GLU A 171 -9.37 -18.95 12.29
N LEU A 172 -9.00 -18.21 11.24
CA LEU A 172 -9.80 -18.09 10.03
C LEU A 172 -9.80 -19.44 9.28
N PRO A 173 -10.92 -19.82 8.63
CA PRO A 173 -10.93 -20.95 7.72
C PRO A 173 -9.89 -20.79 6.59
N GLU A 174 -9.25 -21.87 6.19
CA GLU A 174 -8.20 -21.89 5.17
C GLU A 174 -8.63 -21.18 3.87
N ARG A 175 -9.86 -21.42 3.40
CA ARG A 175 -10.43 -20.72 2.25
C ARG A 175 -10.44 -19.20 2.40
N ALA A 176 -10.74 -18.67 3.60
CA ALA A 176 -10.71 -17.24 3.86
C ALA A 176 -9.27 -16.70 3.82
N ILE A 177 -8.32 -17.46 4.38
CA ILE A 177 -6.89 -17.12 4.31
C ILE A 177 -6.41 -17.07 2.86
N HIS A 178 -6.77 -18.04 2.03
CA HIS A 178 -6.39 -18.06 0.60
C HIS A 178 -6.98 -16.88 -0.18
N ILE A 179 -8.18 -16.42 0.16
CA ILE A 179 -8.80 -15.25 -0.47
C ILE A 179 -8.04 -13.95 -0.12
N ILE A 180 -7.54 -13.81 1.11
CA ILE A 180 -6.85 -12.59 1.55
C ILE A 180 -5.33 -12.61 1.34
N SER A 181 -4.72 -13.78 1.13
CA SER A 181 -3.26 -13.98 1.10
C SER A 181 -2.49 -13.33 -0.06
N PRO A 182 -3.07 -12.95 -1.23
CA PRO A 182 -2.30 -12.29 -2.28
C PRO A 182 -1.59 -11.00 -1.86
N TYR A 183 -1.97 -10.42 -0.74
CA TYR A 183 -1.38 -9.19 -0.20
C TYR A 183 -0.44 -9.39 1.00
N TRP A 184 -0.11 -10.65 1.36
CA TRP A 184 0.71 -10.96 2.55
C TRP A 184 2.03 -11.63 2.20
#